data_6b424b487b7145943c4de6f08cb89a84
#
_entry.id   6b424b487b7145943c4de6f08cb89a84
#
_cell.length_a   1.000
_cell.length_b   1.000
_cell.length_c   1.000
_cell.angle_alpha   90.00
_cell.angle_beta   90.00
_cell.angle_gamma   90.00
#
_symmetry.space_group_name_H-M   'P 1'
#
loop_
_entity.id
_entity.type
_entity.pdbx_description
1 polymer ?
#
loop_
_entity_poly.entity_id
_entity_poly.type
_entity_poly.pdbx_seq_one_letter_code
_entity_poly.pdbx_strand_id
1 'polypeptide(L)'
;MGLFSKKAKPSQKAYAVVTGAGSGIGRSFALALGKRGGTVVCADINLAAAEATVQLLATQGATGFAVSCDVGVAEQVKQLADTAEQLMQHPVTLVINNAGVGLGGKFEETSLEDWQWVTHVNLWGVIHGCHYFVPKFKQLGYGAIINVASAASYTSAPEMTAYNVTKSGVLALSETLAAELKKSKISVN
;
A
#
# COMPACT_ATOMS: atom_id res chain seq x y z
N MET A 1 -38.34 5.39 -13.31
CA MET A 1 -37.70 6.14 -12.23
C MET A 1 -36.50 5.31 -11.76
N GLY A 2 -35.35 5.48 -12.42
CA GLY A 2 -34.17 4.65 -12.18
C GLY A 2 -33.44 5.16 -10.96
N LEU A 3 -33.43 4.39 -9.87
CA LEU A 3 -32.53 4.61 -8.73
C LEU A 3 -31.09 4.44 -9.25
N PHE A 4 -30.34 5.54 -9.27
CA PHE A 4 -28.89 5.49 -9.41
C PHE A 4 -28.33 4.77 -8.16
N SER A 5 -28.08 3.47 -8.27
CA SER A 5 -27.31 2.74 -7.29
C SER A 5 -25.93 3.40 -7.25
N LYS A 6 -25.63 4.18 -6.20
CA LYS A 6 -24.28 4.71 -5.96
C LYS A 6 -23.38 3.49 -5.84
N LYS A 7 -22.49 3.28 -6.83
CA LYS A 7 -21.45 2.26 -6.72
C LYS A 7 -20.73 2.46 -5.37
N ALA A 8 -20.68 1.42 -4.56
CA ALA A 8 -19.98 1.47 -3.29
C ALA A 8 -18.53 1.89 -3.55
N LYS A 9 -18.01 2.83 -2.75
CA LYS A 9 -16.62 3.26 -2.88
C LYS A 9 -15.71 2.10 -2.49
N PRO A 10 -14.56 1.88 -3.17
CA PRO A 10 -13.62 0.79 -2.85
C PRO A 10 -13.22 0.73 -1.38
N SER A 11 -13.24 1.86 -0.66
CA SER A 11 -12.89 1.96 0.76
C SER A 11 -14.05 1.64 1.73
N GLN A 12 -15.27 1.36 1.25
CA GLN A 12 -16.40 0.96 2.11
C GLN A 12 -16.44 -0.55 2.25
N LYS A 13 -16.43 -1.05 3.49
CA LYS A 13 -16.43 -2.49 3.80
C LYS A 13 -15.32 -3.25 3.06
N ALA A 14 -14.16 -2.60 2.87
CA ALA A 14 -13.05 -3.19 2.16
C ALA A 14 -12.40 -4.32 2.97
N TYR A 15 -11.98 -5.36 2.30
CA TYR A 15 -10.97 -6.30 2.79
C TYR A 15 -9.61 -5.78 2.33
N ALA A 16 -8.92 -5.10 3.23
CA ALA A 16 -7.80 -4.25 2.85
C ALA A 16 -6.46 -4.74 3.41
N VAL A 17 -5.40 -4.56 2.63
CA VAL A 17 -4.01 -4.65 3.08
C VAL A 17 -3.42 -3.25 3.07
N VAL A 18 -2.79 -2.84 4.17
CA VAL A 18 -2.06 -1.57 4.27
C VAL A 18 -0.63 -1.87 4.68
N THR A 19 0.34 -1.48 3.86
CA THR A 19 1.76 -1.60 4.20
C THR A 19 2.28 -0.36 4.92
N GLY A 20 3.25 -0.52 5.83
CA GLY A 20 3.69 0.55 6.72
C GLY A 20 2.58 1.00 7.69
N ALA A 21 1.71 0.07 8.09
CA ALA A 21 0.54 0.35 8.90
C ALA A 21 0.84 0.53 10.40
N GLY A 22 2.07 0.30 10.82
CA GLY A 22 2.50 0.43 12.22
C GLY A 22 2.51 1.87 12.72
N SER A 23 2.58 2.87 11.85
CA SER A 23 2.67 4.28 12.26
C SER A 23 2.13 5.25 11.19
N GLY A 24 2.11 6.54 11.52
CA GLY A 24 1.91 7.64 10.60
C GLY A 24 0.69 7.52 9.69
N ILE A 25 0.92 7.72 8.39
CA ILE A 25 -0.12 7.73 7.35
C ILE A 25 -0.73 6.33 7.20
N GLY A 26 0.08 5.26 7.22
CA GLY A 26 -0.40 3.88 7.09
C GLY A 26 -1.36 3.50 8.21
N ARG A 27 -1.03 3.81 9.47
CA ARG A 27 -1.94 3.66 10.62
C ARG A 27 -3.24 4.44 10.40
N SER A 28 -3.13 5.68 9.95
CA SER A 28 -4.31 6.52 9.69
C SER A 28 -5.22 5.94 8.62
N PHE A 29 -4.66 5.36 7.55
CA PHE A 29 -5.43 4.63 6.55
C PHE A 29 -6.14 3.41 7.15
N ALA A 30 -5.42 2.59 7.93
CA ALA A 30 -6.01 1.42 8.56
C ALA A 30 -7.21 1.79 9.45
N LEU A 31 -7.05 2.78 10.31
CA LEU A 31 -8.12 3.26 11.19
C LEU A 31 -9.30 3.86 10.42
N ALA A 32 -9.04 4.60 9.35
CA ALA A 32 -10.08 5.16 8.50
C ALA A 32 -10.88 4.08 7.75
N LEU A 33 -10.23 3.00 7.34
CA LEU A 33 -10.88 1.85 6.72
C LEU A 33 -11.74 1.09 7.73
N GLY A 34 -11.23 0.87 8.94
CA GLY A 34 -11.98 0.26 10.04
C GLY A 34 -13.27 1.03 10.35
N LYS A 35 -13.22 2.36 10.47
CA LYS A 35 -14.39 3.23 10.65
C LYS A 35 -15.43 3.12 9.53
N ARG A 36 -15.05 2.66 8.34
CA ARG A 36 -15.93 2.41 7.19
C ARG A 36 -16.44 0.98 7.12
N GLY A 37 -16.24 0.20 8.18
CA GLY A 37 -16.66 -1.21 8.28
C GLY A 37 -15.75 -2.17 7.51
N GLY A 38 -14.52 -1.77 7.17
CA GLY A 38 -13.53 -2.64 6.54
C GLY A 38 -12.84 -3.57 7.54
N THR A 39 -12.33 -4.68 7.03
CA THR A 39 -11.40 -5.57 7.72
C THR A 39 -10.00 -5.28 7.18
N VAL A 40 -9.00 -5.08 8.06
CA VAL A 40 -7.70 -4.55 7.64
C VAL A 40 -6.56 -5.46 8.10
N VAL A 41 -5.73 -5.90 7.16
CA VAL A 41 -4.40 -6.44 7.47
C VAL A 41 -3.41 -5.29 7.53
N CYS A 42 -2.88 -5.05 8.72
CA CYS A 42 -1.85 -4.07 9.02
C CYS A 42 -0.49 -4.74 8.84
N ALA A 43 0.19 -4.47 7.72
CA ALA A 43 1.52 -5.00 7.45
C ALA A 43 2.59 -3.95 7.77
N ASP A 44 3.61 -4.34 8.52
CA ASP A 44 4.75 -3.48 8.87
C ASP A 44 5.99 -4.33 9.12
N ILE A 45 7.18 -3.76 8.88
CA ILE A 45 8.43 -4.43 9.25
C ILE A 45 8.54 -4.57 10.77
N ASN A 46 7.96 -3.64 11.52
CA ASN A 46 7.83 -3.69 12.97
C ASN A 46 6.47 -4.29 13.36
N LEU A 47 6.45 -5.58 13.65
CA LEU A 47 5.24 -6.32 14.02
C LEU A 47 4.54 -5.69 15.23
N ALA A 48 5.28 -5.31 16.28
CA ALA A 48 4.68 -4.71 17.47
C ALA A 48 3.95 -3.39 17.17
N ALA A 49 4.47 -2.59 16.23
CA ALA A 49 3.80 -1.36 15.78
C ALA A 49 2.52 -1.66 14.98
N ALA A 50 2.51 -2.73 14.16
CA ALA A 50 1.31 -3.20 13.46
C ALA A 50 0.26 -3.72 14.46
N GLU A 51 0.66 -4.50 15.48
CA GLU A 51 -0.21 -4.99 16.55
C GLU A 51 -0.85 -3.85 17.33
N ALA A 52 -0.08 -2.80 17.66
CA ALA A 52 -0.62 -1.60 18.30
C ALA A 52 -1.70 -0.92 17.42
N THR A 53 -1.56 -0.93 16.09
CA THR A 53 -2.59 -0.42 15.19
C THR A 53 -3.83 -1.31 15.19
N VAL A 54 -3.66 -2.63 15.25
CA VAL A 54 -4.78 -3.59 15.36
C VAL A 54 -5.55 -3.40 16.67
N GLN A 55 -4.85 -3.15 17.78
CA GLN A 55 -5.51 -2.82 19.05
C GLN A 55 -6.36 -1.56 18.93
N LEU A 56 -5.86 -0.51 18.25
CA LEU A 56 -6.63 0.70 17.99
C LEU A 56 -7.86 0.44 17.10
N LEU A 57 -7.76 -0.45 16.11
CA LEU A 57 -8.91 -0.89 15.32
C LEU A 57 -9.97 -1.56 16.20
N ALA A 58 -9.56 -2.45 17.09
CA ALA A 58 -10.46 -3.13 18.02
C ALA A 58 -11.21 -2.16 18.93
N THR A 59 -10.57 -1.09 19.43
CA THR A 59 -11.24 -0.04 20.23
C THR A 59 -12.33 0.71 19.46
N GLN A 60 -12.27 0.65 18.12
CA GLN A 60 -13.29 1.24 17.24
C GLN A 60 -14.35 0.21 16.77
N GLY A 61 -14.31 -1.01 17.32
CA GLY A 61 -15.19 -2.11 16.89
C GLY A 61 -14.88 -2.66 15.50
N ALA A 62 -13.69 -2.40 14.97
CA ALA A 62 -13.24 -2.88 13.66
C ALA A 62 -12.33 -4.11 13.80
N THR A 63 -12.33 -4.95 12.77
CA THR A 63 -11.48 -6.14 12.70
C THR A 63 -10.16 -5.81 12.01
N GLY A 64 -9.04 -6.20 12.60
CA GLY A 64 -7.71 -6.05 12.05
C GLY A 64 -6.81 -7.24 12.37
N PHE A 65 -5.78 -7.43 11.55
CA PHE A 65 -4.75 -8.45 11.73
C PHE A 65 -3.38 -7.82 11.51
N ALA A 66 -2.40 -8.17 12.32
CA ALA A 66 -1.02 -7.69 12.16
C ALA A 66 -0.18 -8.76 11.44
N VAL A 67 0.64 -8.31 10.48
CA VAL A 67 1.57 -9.18 9.74
C VAL A 67 2.91 -8.47 9.63
N SER A 68 3.99 -9.18 10.01
CA SER A 68 5.35 -8.68 9.76
C SER A 68 5.68 -8.80 8.28
N CYS A 69 6.13 -7.69 7.66
CA CYS A 69 6.48 -7.69 6.24
C CYS A 69 7.48 -6.58 5.94
N ASP A 70 8.67 -6.97 5.47
CA ASP A 70 9.57 -6.08 4.74
C ASP A 70 9.13 -6.04 3.28
N VAL A 71 8.60 -4.89 2.84
CA VAL A 71 8.10 -4.70 1.47
C VAL A 71 9.22 -4.74 0.42
N GLY A 72 10.48 -4.49 0.81
CA GLY A 72 11.65 -4.61 -0.05
C GLY A 72 11.94 -6.07 -0.44
N VAL A 73 11.38 -7.05 0.27
CA VAL A 73 11.60 -8.49 0.05
C VAL A 73 10.40 -9.09 -0.67
N ALA A 74 10.56 -9.43 -1.95
CA ALA A 74 9.48 -9.93 -2.82
C ALA A 74 8.72 -11.11 -2.22
N GLU A 75 9.43 -12.11 -1.65
CA GLU A 75 8.81 -13.30 -1.07
C GLU A 75 7.95 -12.97 0.16
N GLN A 76 8.33 -11.98 0.97
CA GLN A 76 7.51 -11.54 2.12
C GLN A 76 6.22 -10.87 1.65
N VAL A 77 6.26 -10.08 0.57
CA VAL A 77 5.04 -9.47 0.00
C VAL A 77 4.13 -10.53 -0.63
N LYS A 78 4.71 -11.56 -1.26
CA LYS A 78 3.95 -12.72 -1.74
C LYS A 78 3.25 -13.44 -0.59
N GLN A 79 3.97 -13.75 0.48
CA GLN A 79 3.41 -14.38 1.67
C GLN A 79 2.32 -13.49 2.32
N LEU A 80 2.54 -12.17 2.37
CA LEU A 80 1.53 -11.21 2.85
C LEU A 80 0.24 -11.32 2.04
N ALA A 81 0.33 -11.41 0.70
CA ALA A 81 -0.85 -11.49 -0.17
C ALA A 81 -1.66 -12.77 0.06
N ASP A 82 -0.99 -13.90 0.34
CA ASP A 82 -1.65 -15.17 0.61
C ASP A 82 -2.19 -15.23 2.06
N THR A 83 -1.39 -14.79 3.04
CA THR A 83 -1.77 -14.75 4.45
C THR A 83 -2.95 -13.79 4.69
N ALA A 84 -3.00 -12.66 4.00
CA ALA A 84 -4.09 -11.69 4.18
C ALA A 84 -5.45 -12.30 3.84
N GLU A 85 -5.57 -13.05 2.76
CA GLU A 85 -6.82 -13.71 2.37
C GLU A 85 -7.23 -14.80 3.37
N GLN A 86 -6.25 -15.55 3.88
CA GLN A 86 -6.49 -16.58 4.90
C GLN A 86 -6.98 -15.97 6.23
N LEU A 87 -6.34 -14.91 6.70
CA LEU A 87 -6.72 -14.22 7.95
C LEU A 87 -8.11 -13.59 7.88
N MET A 88 -8.42 -12.95 6.77
CA MET A 88 -9.72 -12.29 6.56
C MET A 88 -10.82 -13.28 6.15
N GLN A 89 -10.47 -14.51 5.74
CA GLN A 89 -11.39 -15.50 5.13
C GLN A 89 -12.17 -14.90 3.94
N HIS A 90 -11.54 -13.98 3.25
CA HIS A 90 -12.12 -13.22 2.13
C HIS A 90 -11.03 -12.77 1.17
N PRO A 91 -11.32 -12.69 -0.15
CA PRO A 91 -10.39 -12.08 -1.09
C PRO A 91 -10.07 -10.64 -0.70
N VAL A 92 -8.82 -10.23 -0.87
CA VAL A 92 -8.42 -8.82 -0.75
C VAL A 92 -9.12 -8.01 -1.84
N THR A 93 -9.67 -6.86 -1.48
CA THR A 93 -10.36 -5.96 -2.42
C THR A 93 -9.69 -4.59 -2.55
N LEU A 94 -8.82 -4.24 -1.59
CA LEU A 94 -8.08 -2.98 -1.57
C LEU A 94 -6.65 -3.21 -1.06
N VAL A 95 -5.67 -2.69 -1.77
CA VAL A 95 -4.28 -2.61 -1.30
C VAL A 95 -3.84 -1.16 -1.24
N ILE A 96 -3.21 -0.78 -0.14
CA ILE A 96 -2.55 0.52 0.03
C ILE A 96 -1.06 0.27 0.20
N ASN A 97 -0.30 0.47 -0.86
CA ASN A 97 1.16 0.45 -0.84
C ASN A 97 1.66 1.78 -0.27
N ASN A 98 1.77 1.82 1.07
CA ASN A 98 2.10 3.03 1.80
C ASN A 98 3.50 2.97 2.44
N ALA A 99 4.03 1.79 2.74
CA ALA A 99 5.37 1.68 3.32
C ALA A 99 6.38 2.52 2.55
N GLY A 100 7.17 3.28 3.28
CA GLY A 100 8.16 4.16 2.68
C GLY A 100 9.02 4.84 3.72
N VAL A 101 10.22 5.21 3.30
CA VAL A 101 11.23 5.88 4.12
C VAL A 101 11.67 7.17 3.46
N GLY A 102 12.05 8.15 4.27
CA GLY A 102 12.67 9.39 3.80
C GLY A 102 14.19 9.21 3.72
N LEU A 103 14.79 9.83 2.71
CA LEU A 103 16.23 9.97 2.59
C LEU A 103 16.54 11.37 2.06
N GLY A 104 17.32 12.12 2.81
CA GLY A 104 17.84 13.44 2.43
C GLY A 104 19.36 13.47 2.55
N GLY A 105 20.00 14.25 1.72
CA GLY A 105 21.46 14.42 1.66
C GLY A 105 21.90 14.88 0.29
N LYS A 106 23.09 15.48 0.19
CA LYS A 106 23.68 15.84 -1.09
C LYS A 106 23.95 14.59 -1.91
N PHE A 107 23.86 14.71 -3.22
CA PHE A 107 24.03 13.57 -4.13
C PHE A 107 25.37 12.84 -3.91
N GLU A 108 26.46 13.58 -3.80
CA GLU A 108 27.82 13.05 -3.61
C GLU A 108 28.07 12.48 -2.22
N GLU A 109 27.24 12.80 -1.23
CA GLU A 109 27.34 12.32 0.15
C GLU A 109 26.42 11.11 0.40
N THR A 110 25.46 10.85 -0.49
CA THR A 110 24.52 9.72 -0.38
C THR A 110 25.17 8.43 -0.85
N SER A 111 25.33 7.46 0.02
CA SER A 111 25.97 6.18 -0.31
C SER A 111 25.13 5.35 -1.30
N LEU A 112 25.77 4.42 -2.02
CA LEU A 112 25.05 3.48 -2.87
C LEU A 112 24.16 2.53 -2.06
N GLU A 113 24.53 2.23 -0.83
CA GLU A 113 23.76 1.44 0.12
C GLU A 113 22.47 2.16 0.50
N ASP A 114 22.53 3.47 0.76
CA ASP A 114 21.35 4.30 1.03
C ASP A 114 20.43 4.37 -0.19
N TRP A 115 21.00 4.51 -1.39
CA TRP A 115 20.25 4.44 -2.65
C TRP A 115 19.53 3.10 -2.81
N GLN A 116 20.21 2.00 -2.55
CA GLN A 116 19.63 0.66 -2.61
C GLN A 116 18.50 0.52 -1.58
N TRP A 117 18.75 0.92 -0.34
CA TRP A 117 17.76 0.85 0.74
C TRP A 117 16.47 1.62 0.40
N VAL A 118 16.58 2.92 0.06
CA VAL A 118 15.40 3.74 -0.26
C VAL A 118 14.66 3.22 -1.49
N THR A 119 15.40 2.72 -2.49
CA THR A 119 14.81 2.15 -3.70
C THR A 119 14.08 0.85 -3.41
N HIS A 120 14.65 -0.03 -2.59
CA HIS A 120 14.00 -1.29 -2.20
C HIS A 120 12.69 -1.03 -1.46
N VAL A 121 12.67 -0.12 -0.51
CA VAL A 121 11.44 0.16 0.25
C VAL A 121 10.44 0.94 -0.60
N ASN A 122 10.83 2.10 -1.14
CA ASN A 122 9.89 3.07 -1.72
C ASN A 122 9.39 2.70 -3.11
N LEU A 123 10.20 1.99 -3.91
CA LEU A 123 9.86 1.64 -5.29
C LEU A 123 9.60 0.15 -5.46
N TRP A 124 10.57 -0.71 -5.11
CA TRP A 124 10.35 -2.15 -5.21
C TRP A 124 9.22 -2.63 -4.33
N GLY A 125 9.04 -2.10 -3.11
CA GLY A 125 7.91 -2.44 -2.26
C GLY A 125 6.56 -2.19 -2.94
N VAL A 126 6.41 -1.08 -3.67
CA VAL A 126 5.21 -0.79 -4.45
C VAL A 126 5.07 -1.71 -5.66
N ILE A 127 6.19 -1.99 -6.37
CA ILE A 127 6.22 -2.93 -7.49
C ILE A 127 5.77 -4.33 -7.01
N HIS A 128 6.32 -4.83 -5.91
CA HIS A 128 5.94 -6.12 -5.34
C HIS A 128 4.44 -6.17 -4.99
N GLY A 129 3.93 -5.12 -4.32
CA GLY A 129 2.51 -5.01 -4.02
C GLY A 129 1.65 -5.09 -5.28
N CYS A 130 1.95 -4.29 -6.30
CA CYS A 130 1.24 -4.35 -7.58
C CYS A 130 1.36 -5.74 -8.24
N HIS A 131 2.57 -6.31 -8.25
CA HIS A 131 2.86 -7.60 -8.89
C HIS A 131 2.03 -8.76 -8.32
N TYR A 132 1.91 -8.84 -6.99
CA TYR A 132 1.21 -9.95 -6.36
C TYR A 132 -0.30 -9.74 -6.22
N PHE A 133 -0.78 -8.50 -6.14
CA PHE A 133 -2.22 -8.25 -5.98
C PHE A 133 -2.97 -8.05 -7.29
N VAL A 134 -2.36 -7.53 -8.37
CA VAL A 134 -3.04 -7.39 -9.67
C VAL A 134 -3.56 -8.71 -10.21
N PRO A 135 -2.81 -9.83 -10.23
CA PRO A 135 -3.34 -11.13 -10.65
C PRO A 135 -4.54 -11.60 -9.81
N LYS A 136 -4.49 -11.42 -8.48
CA LYS A 136 -5.60 -11.77 -7.58
C LYS A 136 -6.85 -10.94 -7.91
N PHE A 137 -6.71 -9.65 -8.15
CA PHE A 137 -7.82 -8.79 -8.57
C PHE A 137 -8.37 -9.14 -9.95
N LYS A 138 -7.50 -9.57 -10.89
CA LYS A 138 -7.96 -10.09 -12.18
C LYS A 138 -8.79 -11.36 -12.02
N GLN A 139 -8.42 -12.28 -11.15
CA GLN A 139 -9.19 -13.49 -10.83
C GLN A 139 -10.52 -13.16 -10.15
N LEU A 140 -10.51 -12.21 -9.19
CA LEU A 140 -11.71 -11.73 -8.51
C LEU A 140 -12.64 -10.93 -9.43
N GLY A 141 -12.11 -10.35 -10.51
CA GLY A 141 -12.85 -9.52 -11.46
C GLY A 141 -12.99 -8.05 -11.05
N TYR A 142 -12.47 -7.63 -9.89
CA TYR A 142 -12.43 -6.24 -9.41
C TYR A 142 -11.38 -6.06 -8.33
N GLY A 143 -11.01 -4.81 -8.03
CA GLY A 143 -10.09 -4.47 -6.95
C GLY A 143 -9.62 -3.02 -7.03
N ALA A 144 -8.92 -2.57 -6.01
CA ALA A 144 -8.32 -1.24 -5.99
C ALA A 144 -6.90 -1.27 -5.42
N ILE A 145 -6.01 -0.53 -6.04
CA ILE A 145 -4.66 -0.28 -5.55
C ILE A 145 -4.50 1.22 -5.33
N ILE A 146 -3.95 1.59 -4.18
CA ILE A 146 -3.51 2.94 -3.89
C ILE A 146 -2.01 2.87 -3.63
N ASN A 147 -1.23 3.59 -4.45
CA ASN A 147 0.21 3.72 -4.29
C ASN A 147 0.52 5.11 -3.72
N VAL A 148 1.15 5.15 -2.55
CA VAL A 148 1.47 6.42 -1.90
C VAL A 148 2.74 7.00 -2.51
N ALA A 149 2.55 7.89 -3.48
CA ALA A 149 3.59 8.74 -4.05
C ALA A 149 3.91 9.93 -3.12
N SER A 150 4.35 11.04 -3.67
CA SER A 150 4.67 12.26 -2.91
C SER A 150 4.55 13.49 -3.81
N ALA A 151 4.42 14.67 -3.24
CA ALA A 151 4.66 15.93 -3.96
C ALA A 151 6.07 15.96 -4.59
N ALA A 152 7.03 15.26 -3.98
CA ALA A 152 8.37 15.03 -4.51
C ALA A 152 8.41 14.33 -5.89
N SER A 153 7.31 13.73 -6.32
CA SER A 153 7.18 13.16 -7.67
C SER A 153 7.10 14.25 -8.75
N TYR A 154 6.76 15.47 -8.37
CA TYR A 154 6.60 16.63 -9.27
C TYR A 154 7.59 17.75 -9.01
N THR A 155 8.26 17.73 -7.84
CA THR A 155 9.19 18.77 -7.42
C THR A 155 10.60 18.20 -7.31
N SER A 156 11.57 18.92 -7.85
CA SER A 156 12.98 18.53 -7.78
C SER A 156 13.66 19.24 -6.60
N ALA A 157 13.24 18.89 -5.37
CA ALA A 157 13.85 19.48 -4.19
C ALA A 157 15.32 19.08 -4.07
N PRO A 158 16.25 20.05 -3.86
CA PRO A 158 17.65 19.75 -3.59
C PRO A 158 17.79 18.79 -2.38
N GLU A 159 18.89 18.06 -2.34
CA GLU A 159 19.23 17.13 -1.25
C GLU A 159 18.20 15.99 -1.01
N MET A 160 17.34 15.74 -1.98
CA MET A 160 16.33 14.65 -1.94
C MET A 160 16.35 13.77 -3.19
N THR A 161 17.47 13.69 -3.89
CA THR A 161 17.53 13.07 -5.22
C THR A 161 17.03 11.61 -5.20
N ALA A 162 17.54 10.79 -4.29
CA ALA A 162 17.15 9.38 -4.21
C ALA A 162 15.67 9.20 -3.87
N TYR A 163 15.16 9.98 -2.93
CA TYR A 163 13.73 9.97 -2.58
C TYR A 163 12.86 10.41 -3.78
N ASN A 164 13.23 11.52 -4.44
CA ASN A 164 12.49 12.05 -5.59
C ASN A 164 12.43 11.03 -6.73
N VAL A 165 13.54 10.35 -7.03
CA VAL A 165 13.60 9.29 -8.06
C VAL A 165 12.64 8.17 -7.73
N THR A 166 12.62 7.68 -6.48
CA THR A 166 11.73 6.58 -6.09
C THR A 166 10.26 6.98 -6.17
N LYS A 167 9.90 8.18 -5.72
CA LYS A 167 8.50 8.65 -5.74
C LYS A 167 8.02 9.02 -7.14
N SER A 168 8.88 9.52 -8.01
CA SER A 168 8.59 9.71 -9.44
C SER A 168 8.38 8.35 -10.14
N GLY A 169 9.18 7.33 -9.78
CA GLY A 169 8.99 5.97 -10.26
C GLY A 169 7.64 5.38 -9.85
N VAL A 170 7.20 5.61 -8.60
CA VAL A 170 5.87 5.17 -8.12
C VAL A 170 4.75 5.87 -8.90
N LEU A 171 4.88 7.16 -9.19
CA LEU A 171 3.90 7.89 -10.00
C LEU A 171 3.78 7.29 -11.39
N ALA A 172 4.92 7.16 -12.11
CA ALA A 172 4.97 6.60 -13.45
C ALA A 172 4.39 5.16 -13.51
N LEU A 173 4.75 4.32 -12.54
CA LEU A 173 4.18 2.97 -12.40
C LEU A 173 2.66 3.02 -12.26
N SER A 174 2.16 3.90 -11.40
CA SER A 174 0.72 3.98 -11.10
C SER A 174 -0.08 4.43 -12.31
N GLU A 175 0.37 5.46 -13.03
CA GLU A 175 -0.28 5.98 -14.23
C GLU A 175 -0.27 4.95 -15.36
N THR A 176 0.87 4.29 -15.59
CA THR A 176 0.99 3.25 -16.63
C THR A 176 0.09 2.06 -16.31
N LEU A 177 0.13 1.55 -15.07
CA LEU A 177 -0.67 0.41 -14.68
C LEU A 177 -2.18 0.74 -14.69
N ALA A 178 -2.57 1.97 -14.33
CA ALA A 178 -3.95 2.42 -14.44
C ALA A 178 -4.42 2.42 -15.92
N ALA A 179 -3.55 2.84 -16.85
CA ALA A 179 -3.85 2.82 -18.29
C ALA A 179 -3.99 1.38 -18.81
N GLU A 180 -3.10 0.47 -18.42
CA GLU A 180 -3.17 -0.96 -18.79
C GLU A 180 -4.44 -1.64 -18.30
N LEU A 181 -4.88 -1.29 -17.08
CA LEU A 181 -6.06 -1.89 -16.45
C LEU A 181 -7.38 -1.17 -16.76
N LYS A 182 -7.37 -0.13 -17.59
CA LYS A 182 -8.53 0.72 -17.91
C LYS A 182 -9.77 -0.06 -18.35
N LYS A 183 -9.61 -1.19 -19.04
CA LYS A 183 -10.73 -2.03 -19.50
C LYS A 183 -11.22 -3.03 -18.45
N SER A 184 -10.59 -3.10 -17.29
CA SER A 184 -10.98 -3.95 -16.15
C SER A 184 -11.78 -3.15 -15.11
N LYS A 185 -12.28 -3.85 -14.08
CA LYS A 185 -12.86 -3.21 -12.89
C LYS A 185 -11.83 -3.03 -11.77
N ILE A 186 -10.55 -2.96 -12.13
CA ILE A 186 -9.45 -2.73 -11.20
C ILE A 186 -9.03 -1.27 -11.34
N SER A 187 -9.01 -0.54 -10.22
CA SER A 187 -8.53 0.84 -10.19
C SER A 187 -7.13 0.92 -9.58
N VAL A 188 -6.28 1.75 -10.16
CA VAL A 188 -4.96 2.11 -9.61
C VAL A 188 -4.90 3.63 -9.49
N ASN A 189 -4.46 4.13 -8.30
CA ASN A 189 -4.39 5.55 -7.95
C ASN A 189 -3.09 5.83 -7.19
#